data_a8025c1930ba258bbc907859580e575a
#
_entry.id   a8025c1930ba258bbc907859580e575a
#
_cell.length_a   1.000
_cell.length_b   1.000
_cell.length_c   1.000
_cell.angle_alpha   90.00
_cell.angle_beta   90.00
_cell.angle_gamma   90.00
#
_symmetry.space_group_name_H-M   'P 1'
#
loop_
_entity.id
_entity.type
_entity.pdbx_description
1 polymer ?
#
loop_
_entity_poly.entity_id
_entity_poly.type
_entity_poly.pdbx_seq_one_letter_code
_entity_poly.pdbx_strand_id
1 'polypeptide(L)'
;CGAGATLLAFLNVCKRRNICYHNKVLVIAQDIDFIVGLMCYIQCSFMGCAGYVVIGDTLVNPATAYDSRGLLPAGPQNRIWYMPLFSTDVWYMRRQIAQMNLLFEPKGEPAKIEKTDIKPANLQKSIKNEPKAPENEPLNETKTGQLTFF
;
A
#
# COMPACT_ATOMS: atom_id res chain seq x y z
N CYS A 1 -4.70 -7.39 -4.53
CA CYS A 1 -4.12 -6.05 -4.83
C CYS A 1 -4.31 -5.66 -6.31
N GLY A 2 -4.69 -6.60 -7.15
CA GLY A 2 -4.70 -6.37 -8.58
C GLY A 2 -3.33 -5.99 -9.13
N ALA A 3 -3.28 -5.41 -10.30
CA ALA A 3 -2.03 -4.93 -10.91
C ALA A 3 -1.42 -3.68 -10.20
N GLY A 4 -2.01 -3.20 -9.10
CA GLY A 4 -1.48 -2.10 -8.33
C GLY A 4 -2.04 -0.71 -8.67
N ALA A 5 -3.12 -0.61 -9.43
CA ALA A 5 -3.69 0.67 -9.86
C ALA A 5 -4.02 1.61 -8.67
N THR A 6 -4.61 1.07 -7.61
CA THR A 6 -4.93 1.83 -6.39
C THR A 6 -3.67 2.33 -5.69
N LEU A 7 -2.61 1.51 -5.65
CA LEU A 7 -1.32 1.90 -5.10
C LEU A 7 -0.70 3.04 -5.90
N LEU A 8 -0.72 2.96 -7.22
CA LEU A 8 -0.23 4.02 -8.10
C LEU A 8 -1.00 5.33 -7.92
N ALA A 9 -2.32 5.25 -7.79
CA ALA A 9 -3.15 6.42 -7.50
C ALA A 9 -2.76 7.07 -6.16
N PHE A 10 -2.55 6.27 -5.10
CA PHE A 10 -2.08 6.73 -3.80
C PHE A 10 -0.69 7.41 -3.90
N LEU A 11 0.26 6.80 -4.61
CA LEU A 11 1.60 7.36 -4.80
C LEU A 11 1.56 8.70 -5.55
N ASN A 12 0.68 8.84 -6.54
CA ASN A 12 0.46 10.10 -7.23
C ASN A 12 -0.07 11.18 -6.29
N VAL A 13 -0.97 10.83 -5.37
CA VAL A 13 -1.42 11.77 -4.32
C VAL A 13 -0.27 12.16 -3.40
N CYS A 14 0.58 11.22 -2.99
CA CYS A 14 1.77 11.50 -2.19
C CYS A 14 2.70 12.50 -2.93
N LYS A 15 2.96 12.27 -4.21
CA LYS A 15 3.78 13.15 -5.06
C LYS A 15 3.20 14.56 -5.13
N ARG A 16 1.89 14.69 -5.40
CA ARG A 16 1.20 16.00 -5.45
C ARG A 16 1.27 16.75 -4.12
N ARG A 17 1.32 16.04 -2.99
CA ARG A 17 1.42 16.61 -1.64
C ARG A 17 2.87 16.78 -1.15
N ASN A 18 3.86 16.60 -2.02
CA ASN A 18 5.29 16.65 -1.68
C ASN A 18 5.69 15.68 -0.54
N ILE A 19 5.01 14.55 -0.44
CA ILE A 19 5.37 13.50 0.51
C ILE A 19 6.40 12.58 -0.15
N CYS A 20 7.60 12.51 0.43
CA CYS A 20 8.63 11.58 -0.02
C CYS A 20 8.23 10.14 0.36
N TYR A 21 7.50 9.47 -0.52
CA TYR A 21 7.01 8.11 -0.27
C TYR A 21 8.11 7.04 -0.28
N HIS A 22 9.22 7.28 -0.96
CA HIS A 22 10.36 6.34 -1.02
C HIS A 22 10.86 5.91 0.36
N ASN A 23 10.89 6.87 1.30
CA ASN A 23 11.41 6.64 2.66
C ASN A 23 10.31 6.62 3.73
N LYS A 24 9.09 7.07 3.41
CA LYS A 24 8.02 7.23 4.42
C LYS A 24 6.89 6.22 4.27
N VAL A 25 6.75 5.62 3.09
CA VAL A 25 5.66 4.70 2.78
C VAL A 25 6.22 3.31 2.55
N LEU A 26 5.67 2.34 3.26
CA LEU A 26 5.90 0.92 3.01
C LEU A 26 4.70 0.38 2.24
N VAL A 27 4.97 -0.21 1.08
CA VAL A 27 3.96 -0.85 0.24
C VAL A 27 3.96 -2.34 0.52
N ILE A 28 2.84 -2.86 0.97
CA ILE A 28 2.61 -4.29 1.14
C ILE A 28 1.44 -4.65 0.24
N ALA A 29 1.69 -5.47 -0.75
CA ALA A 29 0.68 -5.93 -1.68
C ALA A 29 0.58 -7.45 -1.63
N GLN A 30 -0.62 -7.97 -1.78
CA GLN A 30 -0.85 -9.41 -1.83
C GLN A 30 -1.93 -9.73 -2.85
N ASP A 31 -1.66 -10.74 -3.66
CA ASP A 31 -2.63 -11.28 -4.60
C ASP A 31 -2.45 -12.79 -4.72
N ILE A 32 -3.55 -13.50 -5.00
CA ILE A 32 -3.51 -14.94 -5.21
C ILE A 32 -2.99 -15.27 -6.61
N ASP A 33 -3.21 -14.38 -7.57
CA ASP A 33 -2.76 -14.54 -8.95
C ASP A 33 -1.31 -14.09 -9.10
N PHE A 34 -0.48 -14.99 -9.59
CA PHE A 34 0.95 -14.77 -9.79
C PHE A 34 1.22 -13.64 -10.81
N ILE A 35 0.52 -13.65 -11.95
CA ILE A 35 0.76 -12.70 -13.03
C ILE A 35 0.36 -11.30 -12.59
N VAL A 36 -0.78 -11.18 -11.97
CA VAL A 36 -1.32 -9.91 -11.47
C VAL A 36 -0.42 -9.34 -10.35
N GLY A 37 0.05 -10.19 -9.43
CA GLY A 37 1.00 -9.81 -8.41
C GLY A 37 2.35 -9.37 -8.99
N LEU A 38 2.83 -10.04 -10.05
CA LEU A 38 4.05 -9.65 -10.75
C LEU A 38 3.90 -8.29 -11.45
N MET A 39 2.75 -8.01 -12.06
CA MET A 39 2.46 -6.70 -12.64
C MET A 39 2.51 -5.60 -11.58
N CYS A 40 1.90 -5.83 -10.42
CA CYS A 40 1.97 -4.91 -9.29
C CYS A 40 3.42 -4.68 -8.83
N TYR A 41 4.21 -5.76 -8.70
CA TYR A 41 5.62 -5.69 -8.32
C TYR A 41 6.42 -4.81 -9.29
N ILE A 42 6.28 -5.04 -10.60
CA ILE A 42 7.00 -4.30 -11.63
C ILE A 42 6.65 -2.82 -11.56
N GLN A 43 5.36 -2.48 -11.53
CA GLN A 43 4.89 -1.09 -11.50
C GLN A 43 5.39 -0.36 -10.25
N CYS A 44 5.24 -0.96 -9.07
CA CYS A 44 5.69 -0.36 -7.82
C CYS A 44 7.23 -0.23 -7.75
N SER A 45 7.97 -1.18 -8.33
CA SER A 45 9.43 -1.11 -8.43
C SER A 45 9.88 0.05 -9.31
N PHE A 46 9.26 0.26 -10.46
CA PHE A 46 9.55 1.40 -11.35
C PHE A 46 9.20 2.75 -10.71
N MET A 47 8.16 2.79 -9.89
CA MET A 47 7.80 4.00 -9.13
C MET A 47 8.74 4.25 -7.95
N GLY A 48 9.71 3.38 -7.68
CA GLY A 48 10.63 3.50 -6.56
C GLY A 48 9.93 3.34 -5.21
N CYS A 49 9.02 2.37 -5.10
CA CYS A 49 8.39 2.05 -3.82
C CYS A 49 9.30 1.16 -2.98
N ALA A 50 9.24 1.34 -1.67
CA ALA A 50 9.80 0.38 -0.73
C ALA A 50 8.71 -0.58 -0.28
N GLY A 51 8.98 -1.87 -0.27
CA GLY A 51 8.04 -2.88 0.16
C GLY A 51 8.18 -4.20 -0.56
N TYR A 52 7.09 -4.95 -0.61
CA TYR A 52 7.08 -6.27 -1.23
C TYR A 52 5.68 -6.68 -1.70
N VAL A 53 5.65 -7.65 -2.60
CA VAL A 53 4.43 -8.31 -3.05
C VAL A 53 4.47 -9.77 -2.62
N VAL A 54 3.37 -10.27 -2.07
CA VAL A 54 3.21 -11.67 -1.66
C VAL A 54 2.21 -12.34 -2.60
N ILE A 55 2.59 -13.51 -3.12
CA ILE A 55 1.68 -14.34 -3.90
C ILE A 55 0.99 -15.34 -2.95
N GLY A 56 -0.28 -15.11 -2.69
CA GLY A 56 -1.04 -15.95 -1.78
C GLY A 56 -2.41 -15.40 -1.43
N ASP A 57 -3.20 -16.23 -0.77
CA ASP A 57 -4.55 -15.90 -0.32
C ASP A 57 -4.49 -15.01 0.93
N THR A 58 -5.00 -13.79 0.81
CA THR A 58 -5.02 -12.79 1.89
C THR A 58 -5.92 -13.19 3.05
N LEU A 59 -6.95 -13.99 2.80
CA LEU A 59 -7.89 -14.43 3.84
C LEU A 59 -7.31 -15.56 4.70
N VAL A 60 -6.54 -16.45 4.06
CA VAL A 60 -5.95 -17.61 4.74
C VAL A 60 -4.62 -17.24 5.40
N ASN A 61 -3.77 -16.54 4.66
CA ASN A 61 -2.41 -16.19 5.09
C ASN A 61 -2.11 -14.72 4.78
N PRO A 62 -2.61 -13.77 5.57
CA PRO A 62 -2.33 -12.36 5.34
C PRO A 62 -0.83 -12.06 5.47
N ALA A 63 -0.29 -11.26 4.55
CA ALA A 63 1.13 -10.90 4.52
C ALA A 63 1.63 -10.20 5.80
N THR A 64 0.71 -9.64 6.57
CA THR A 64 0.97 -8.91 7.84
C THR A 64 0.61 -9.72 9.09
N ALA A 65 0.47 -11.06 8.97
CA ALA A 65 0.02 -11.92 10.07
C ALA A 65 0.90 -11.84 11.33
N TYR A 66 2.22 -11.63 11.16
CA TYR A 66 3.18 -11.59 12.27
C TYR A 66 3.59 -10.18 12.68
N ASP A 67 3.45 -9.21 11.79
CA ASP A 67 3.80 -7.82 12.05
C ASP A 67 2.76 -6.91 11.39
N SER A 68 1.92 -6.28 12.19
CA SER A 68 0.89 -5.35 11.71
C SER A 68 1.46 -4.13 10.98
N ARG A 69 2.73 -3.78 11.24
CA ARG A 69 3.44 -2.71 10.52
C ARG A 69 3.99 -3.18 9.17
N GLY A 70 4.03 -4.51 8.97
CA GLY A 70 4.45 -5.13 7.72
C GLY A 70 5.94 -5.03 7.38
N LEU A 71 6.80 -4.69 8.35
CA LEU A 71 8.24 -4.67 8.13
C LEU A 71 8.83 -6.08 8.00
N LEU A 72 8.17 -7.06 8.63
CA LEU A 72 8.55 -8.46 8.62
C LEU A 72 7.46 -9.27 7.90
N PRO A 73 7.68 -9.62 6.62
CA PRO A 73 6.67 -10.31 5.82
C PRO A 73 6.38 -11.71 6.36
N ALA A 74 5.10 -12.07 6.36
CA ALA A 74 4.62 -13.42 6.64
C ALA A 74 4.52 -14.23 5.34
N GLY A 75 4.97 -15.46 5.37
CA GLY A 75 4.80 -16.41 4.27
C GLY A 75 6.11 -17.05 3.77
N PRO A 76 6.00 -18.03 2.86
CA PRO A 76 7.17 -18.68 2.30
C PRO A 76 7.96 -17.73 1.41
N GLN A 77 9.27 -17.70 1.58
CA GLN A 77 10.19 -16.77 0.90
C GLN A 77 10.11 -16.83 -0.63
N ASN A 78 9.83 -18.00 -1.20
CA ASN A 78 9.69 -18.17 -2.64
C ASN A 78 8.43 -17.52 -3.25
N ARG A 79 7.53 -17.00 -2.41
CA ARG A 79 6.31 -16.29 -2.81
C ARG A 79 6.35 -14.81 -2.48
N ILE A 80 7.48 -14.31 -1.97
CA ILE A 80 7.66 -12.91 -1.60
C ILE A 80 8.62 -12.24 -2.57
N TRP A 81 8.17 -11.15 -3.20
CA TRP A 81 8.93 -10.38 -4.16
C TRP A 81 9.27 -9.02 -3.57
N TYR A 82 10.53 -8.88 -3.13
CA TYR A 82 11.02 -7.65 -2.52
C TYR A 82 11.34 -6.59 -3.57
N MET A 83 10.77 -5.40 -3.42
CA MET A 83 11.11 -4.26 -4.28
C MET A 83 12.53 -3.77 -3.99
N PRO A 84 13.29 -3.30 -5.00
CA PRO A 84 14.71 -2.94 -4.83
C PRO A 84 14.95 -1.93 -3.71
N LEU A 85 14.08 -0.92 -3.58
CA LEU A 85 14.22 0.12 -2.57
C LEU A 85 14.04 -0.39 -1.13
N PHE A 86 13.32 -1.49 -0.93
CA PHE A 86 13.16 -2.12 0.38
C PHE A 86 14.46 -2.73 0.93
N SER A 87 15.43 -2.99 0.06
CA SER A 87 16.75 -3.53 0.43
C SER A 87 17.77 -2.45 0.79
N THR A 88 17.41 -1.16 0.70
CA THR A 88 18.29 -0.05 1.06
C THR A 88 18.51 0.05 2.57
N ASP A 89 19.59 0.72 2.98
CA ASP A 89 20.01 0.82 4.39
C ASP A 89 18.92 1.35 5.32
N VAL A 90 18.14 2.35 4.86
CA VAL A 90 17.05 2.94 5.65
C VAL A 90 16.01 1.89 6.04
N TRP A 91 15.58 1.08 5.07
CA TRP A 91 14.59 0.04 5.30
C TRP A 91 15.18 -1.19 5.98
N TYR A 92 16.45 -1.50 5.72
CA TYR A 92 17.19 -2.52 6.43
C TYR A 92 17.25 -2.23 7.94
N MET A 93 17.67 -1.02 8.32
CA MET A 93 17.71 -0.60 9.74
C MET A 93 16.34 -0.67 10.41
N ARG A 94 15.28 -0.24 9.73
CA ARG A 94 13.92 -0.33 10.27
C ARG A 94 13.49 -1.77 10.52
N ARG A 95 13.83 -2.69 9.63
CA ARG A 95 13.56 -4.13 9.81
C ARG A 95 14.33 -4.71 10.99
N GLN A 96 15.59 -4.35 11.16
CA GLN A 96 16.40 -4.79 12.30
C GLN A 96 15.79 -4.32 13.62
N ILE A 97 15.41 -3.05 13.72
CA ILE A 97 14.74 -2.50 14.90
C ILE A 97 13.41 -3.22 15.17
N ALA A 98 12.60 -3.46 14.12
CA ALA A 98 11.34 -4.19 14.26
C ALA A 98 11.56 -5.63 14.76
N GLN A 99 12.56 -6.30 14.24
CA GLN A 99 12.93 -7.66 14.68
C GLN A 99 13.41 -7.69 16.12
N MET A 100 14.22 -6.72 16.52
CA MET A 100 14.66 -6.59 17.91
C MET A 100 13.46 -6.36 18.85
N ASN A 101 12.55 -5.47 18.49
CA ASN A 101 11.36 -5.20 19.29
C ASN A 101 10.50 -6.45 19.51
N LEU A 102 10.35 -7.30 18.48
CA LEU A 102 9.63 -8.57 18.61
C LEU A 102 10.32 -9.55 19.58
N LEU A 103 11.63 -9.47 19.71
CA LEU A 103 12.37 -10.32 20.66
C LEU A 103 12.23 -9.83 22.10
N PHE A 104 12.04 -8.52 22.29
CA PHE A 104 11.98 -7.88 23.61
C PHE A 104 10.55 -7.57 24.07
N GLU A 105 9.55 -7.59 23.17
CA GLU A 105 8.16 -7.49 23.61
C GLU A 105 7.81 -8.78 24.39
N PRO A 106 7.41 -8.67 25.68
CA PRO A 106 6.84 -9.80 26.38
C PRO A 106 5.62 -10.25 25.57
N LYS A 107 5.46 -11.55 25.37
CA LYS A 107 4.28 -12.14 24.71
C LYS A 107 3.03 -11.76 25.50
N GLY A 108 2.62 -10.51 25.39
CA GLY A 108 1.36 -9.98 25.87
C GLY A 108 0.26 -10.42 24.92
N GLU A 109 -0.85 -10.79 25.49
CA GLU A 109 -2.07 -11.26 24.85
C GLU A 109 -2.42 -10.44 23.60
N PRO A 110 -3.02 -11.09 22.56
CA PRO A 110 -3.44 -10.37 21.36
C PRO A 110 -4.36 -9.21 21.79
N ALA A 111 -4.00 -8.00 21.40
CA ALA A 111 -4.76 -6.81 21.71
C ALA A 111 -6.23 -7.07 21.37
N LYS A 112 -7.09 -7.16 22.38
CA LYS A 112 -8.54 -7.15 22.21
C LYS A 112 -8.83 -5.91 21.37
N ILE A 113 -9.26 -6.12 20.14
CA ILE A 113 -9.89 -5.08 19.33
C ILE A 113 -11.12 -4.69 20.13
N GLU A 114 -11.05 -3.62 20.91
CA GLU A 114 -12.25 -2.96 21.42
C GLU A 114 -13.09 -2.61 20.20
N LYS A 115 -14.18 -3.35 20.07
CA LYS A 115 -15.27 -2.97 19.17
C LYS A 115 -15.78 -1.64 19.68
N THR A 116 -15.22 -0.56 19.17
CA THR A 116 -15.83 0.76 19.31
C THR A 116 -17.17 0.67 18.60
N ASP A 117 -18.23 0.58 19.36
CA ASP A 117 -19.61 0.71 18.88
C ASP A 117 -19.75 2.10 18.23
N ILE A 118 -19.46 2.16 16.94
CA ILE A 118 -19.77 3.33 16.12
C ILE A 118 -21.28 3.35 15.97
N LYS A 119 -21.96 4.07 16.87
CA LYS A 119 -23.35 4.41 16.70
C LYS A 119 -23.52 5.11 15.36
N PRO A 120 -24.47 4.69 14.51
CA PRO A 120 -24.73 5.33 13.22
C PRO A 120 -25.60 6.60 13.42
N ALA A 121 -25.04 7.63 14.04
CA ALA A 121 -25.71 8.90 14.21
C ALA A 121 -24.73 10.00 13.82
N ASN A 122 -24.81 10.43 12.56
CA ASN A 122 -24.44 11.73 12.00
C ASN A 122 -23.79 11.68 10.60
N LEU A 123 -24.16 10.72 9.77
CA LEU A 123 -23.70 10.73 8.37
C LEU A 123 -24.51 11.66 7.45
N GLN A 124 -25.58 12.28 7.95
CA GLN A 124 -26.47 13.11 7.11
C GLN A 124 -26.19 14.61 7.16
N LYS A 125 -25.24 15.10 7.94
CA LYS A 125 -24.96 16.55 8.05
C LYS A 125 -23.69 17.04 7.34
N SER A 126 -22.84 16.15 6.80
CA SER A 126 -21.61 16.53 6.09
C SER A 126 -21.72 16.58 4.56
N ILE A 127 -22.89 16.28 3.98
CA ILE A 127 -23.07 16.26 2.51
C ILE A 127 -23.36 17.66 1.93
N LYS A 128 -23.42 18.71 2.74
CA LYS A 128 -23.75 20.06 2.24
C LYS A 128 -22.57 20.97 1.90
N ASN A 129 -21.33 20.53 2.05
CA ASN A 129 -20.15 21.35 1.76
C ASN A 129 -19.10 20.59 0.92
N GLU A 130 -19.52 19.83 -0.08
CA GLU A 130 -18.58 19.42 -1.12
C GLU A 130 -18.28 20.63 -2.01
N PRO A 131 -17.00 21.00 -2.20
CA PRO A 131 -16.63 21.91 -3.26
C PRO A 131 -17.02 21.27 -4.59
N LYS A 132 -17.78 22.00 -5.43
CA LYS A 132 -18.12 21.57 -6.80
C LYS A 132 -16.91 20.97 -7.47
N ALA A 133 -17.04 19.74 -7.99
CA ALA A 133 -16.08 19.14 -8.87
C ALA A 133 -15.73 20.14 -9.99
N PRO A 134 -14.45 20.28 -10.39
CA PRO A 134 -14.10 21.11 -11.51
C PRO A 134 -14.87 20.59 -12.73
N GLU A 135 -15.54 21.50 -13.43
CA GLU A 135 -16.21 21.22 -14.70
C GLU A 135 -15.20 20.51 -15.63
N ASN A 136 -15.65 19.43 -16.24
CA ASN A 136 -14.86 18.65 -17.17
C ASN A 136 -14.34 19.57 -18.26
N GLU A 137 -13.05 19.90 -18.24
CA GLU A 137 -12.37 20.47 -19.39
C GLU A 137 -12.51 19.48 -20.56
N PRO A 138 -12.84 19.94 -21.77
CA PRO A 138 -12.98 19.06 -22.90
C PRO A 138 -11.63 18.38 -23.17
N LEU A 139 -11.67 17.05 -23.28
CA LEU A 139 -10.53 16.24 -23.69
C LEU A 139 -10.04 16.74 -25.07
N ASN A 140 -8.81 17.25 -25.11
CA ASN A 140 -8.20 17.64 -26.36
C ASN A 140 -7.78 16.37 -27.13
N GLU A 141 -8.48 16.10 -28.23
CA GLU A 141 -8.08 15.08 -29.18
C GLU A 141 -6.90 15.56 -30.01
N THR A 142 -5.81 14.83 -30.02
CA THR A 142 -4.73 15.06 -30.97
C THR A 142 -5.15 14.59 -32.36
N LYS A 143 -4.58 15.16 -33.41
CA LYS A 143 -4.85 14.78 -34.82
C LYS A 143 -4.64 13.29 -35.15
N THR A 144 -4.08 12.52 -34.24
CA THR A 144 -3.82 11.09 -34.34
C THR A 144 -4.84 10.24 -33.56
N GLY A 145 -5.88 10.84 -32.94
CA GLY A 145 -6.88 10.11 -32.15
C GLY A 145 -6.38 9.56 -30.83
N GLN A 146 -5.21 9.98 -30.38
CA GLN A 146 -4.63 9.54 -29.10
C GLN A 146 -5.02 10.52 -27.99
N LEU A 147 -5.66 10.00 -26.94
CA LEU A 147 -6.03 10.77 -25.74
C LEU A 147 -4.77 11.06 -24.90
N THR A 148 -4.52 12.31 -24.60
CA THR A 148 -3.46 12.73 -23.66
C THR A 148 -4.07 13.11 -22.32
N PHE A 149 -3.53 12.54 -21.25
CA PHE A 149 -3.92 12.78 -19.85
C PHE A 149 -2.97 13.75 -19.16
N PHE A 150 -2.64 14.88 -19.79
CA PHE A 150 -1.81 15.91 -19.19
C PHE A 150 -2.47 17.28 -19.32
#